data_77441d01219da350e712417d0370ce15
#
_entry.id   77441d01219da350e712417d0370ce15
#
_cell.length_a   1.000
_cell.length_b   1.000
_cell.length_c   1.000
_cell.angle_alpha   90.00
_cell.angle_beta   90.00
_cell.angle_gamma   90.00
#
_symmetry.space_group_name_H-M   'P 1'
#
loop_
_entity.id
_entity.type
_entity.pdbx_description
1 polymer ?
#
loop_
_entity_poly.entity_id
_entity_poly.type
_entity_poly.pdbx_seq_one_letter_code
_entity_poly.pdbx_strand_id
1 'polypeptide(L)'
;VGYEKLVGLISELHTEELDPEDLNRLFMEFVEKVTDLFGFITAVYCDSAEQVLIRGLRTAAAQRNKGDLKIANAKKNRINDRIFCFTSLVAQNRFLYTELCETLEDALSMAVWKPDTVELERLDDGTSDIDTLDGFEYSYERDMKKYMNHVE
;
A
#
# COMPACT_ATOMS: atom_id res chain seq x y z
N VAL A 1 -7.28 -23.25 7.93
CA VAL A 1 -6.73 -21.98 8.44
C VAL A 1 -6.64 -21.05 7.25
N GLY A 2 -7.62 -20.17 7.07
CA GLY A 2 -7.67 -19.34 5.89
C GLY A 2 -6.60 -18.25 5.92
N TYR A 3 -5.75 -18.22 4.93
CA TYR A 3 -4.86 -17.09 4.63
C TYR A 3 -5.63 -15.78 4.49
N GLU A 4 -6.91 -15.86 4.19
CA GLU A 4 -7.86 -14.72 4.15
C GLU A 4 -7.96 -13.93 5.48
N LYS A 5 -7.43 -14.49 6.57
CA LYS A 5 -7.44 -13.86 7.89
C LYS A 5 -6.14 -13.12 8.23
N LEU A 6 -5.11 -13.22 7.40
CA LEU A 6 -3.81 -12.61 7.61
C LEU A 6 -3.53 -11.56 6.54
N VAL A 7 -2.87 -10.49 6.94
CA VAL A 7 -2.25 -9.52 6.03
C VAL A 7 -0.75 -9.61 6.23
N GLY A 8 -0.03 -9.88 5.15
CA GLY A 8 1.42 -9.95 5.14
C GLY A 8 2.00 -8.90 4.19
N LEU A 9 2.89 -8.03 4.67
CA LEU A 9 3.71 -7.17 3.84
C LEU A 9 5.03 -7.88 3.58
N ILE A 10 5.33 -8.18 2.32
CA ILE A 10 6.45 -9.04 1.95
C ILE A 10 7.63 -8.28 1.35
N SER A 11 7.41 -7.11 0.78
CA SER A 11 8.45 -6.25 0.22
C SER A 11 7.91 -4.85 0.01
N GLU A 12 8.78 -3.86 0.03
CA GLU A 12 8.49 -2.48 -0.33
C GLU A 12 9.54 -1.94 -1.30
N LEU A 13 9.18 -0.87 -2.01
CA LEU A 13 10.08 -0.03 -2.77
C LEU A 13 9.74 1.41 -2.41
N HIS A 14 10.67 2.08 -1.75
CA HIS A 14 10.63 3.50 -1.49
C HIS A 14 11.63 4.22 -2.39
N THR A 15 11.26 5.37 -2.92
CA THR A 15 12.14 6.18 -3.78
C THR A 15 11.84 7.64 -3.56
N GLU A 16 12.83 8.48 -3.78
CA GLU A 16 12.64 9.92 -3.89
C GLU A 16 11.85 10.25 -5.17
N GLU A 17 11.46 11.51 -5.33
CA GLU A 17 10.78 11.97 -6.52
C GLU A 17 11.57 11.65 -7.79
N LEU A 18 10.93 11.00 -8.75
CA LEU A 18 11.49 10.56 -10.02
C LEU A 18 10.73 11.15 -11.19
N ASP A 19 11.40 11.26 -12.32
CA ASP A 19 10.66 11.49 -13.55
C ASP A 19 9.78 10.29 -13.93
N PRO A 20 8.71 10.48 -14.74
CA PRO A 20 7.77 9.43 -15.06
C PRO A 20 8.37 8.20 -15.76
N GLU A 21 9.45 8.35 -16.51
CA GLU A 21 10.10 7.25 -17.24
C GLU A 21 10.87 6.36 -16.25
N ASP A 22 11.65 6.97 -15.37
CA ASP A 22 12.37 6.26 -14.32
C ASP A 22 11.43 5.60 -13.32
N LEU A 23 10.34 6.27 -12.95
CA LEU A 23 9.30 5.66 -12.11
C LEU A 23 8.71 4.41 -12.76
N ASN A 24 8.33 4.49 -14.04
CA ASN A 24 7.78 3.36 -14.78
C ASN A 24 8.78 2.18 -14.85
N ARG A 25 10.06 2.47 -15.07
CA ARG A 25 11.12 1.48 -15.13
C ARG A 25 11.28 0.78 -13.78
N LEU A 26 11.46 1.54 -12.69
CA LEU A 26 11.63 1.00 -11.35
C LEU A 26 10.39 0.22 -10.87
N PHE A 27 9.20 0.72 -11.15
CA PHE A 27 7.98 -0.02 -10.85
C PHE A 27 7.95 -1.39 -11.52
N MET A 28 8.29 -1.46 -12.80
CA MET A 28 8.27 -2.74 -13.52
C MET A 28 9.37 -3.70 -13.04
N GLU A 29 10.55 -3.20 -12.72
CA GLU A 29 11.63 -3.98 -12.10
C GLU A 29 11.19 -4.56 -10.74
N PHE A 30 10.49 -3.77 -9.94
CA PHE A 30 9.93 -4.21 -8.67
C PHE A 30 8.84 -5.27 -8.84
N VAL A 31 7.91 -5.06 -9.79
CA VAL A 31 6.87 -6.04 -10.14
C VAL A 31 7.49 -7.37 -10.57
N GLU A 32 8.51 -7.34 -11.43
CA GLU A 32 9.22 -8.53 -11.89
C GLU A 32 9.91 -9.25 -10.72
N LYS A 33 10.66 -8.51 -9.90
CA LYS A 33 11.34 -9.05 -8.71
C LYS A 33 10.35 -9.72 -7.74
N VAL A 34 9.24 -9.05 -7.43
CA VAL A 34 8.22 -9.60 -6.52
C VAL A 34 7.56 -10.84 -7.13
N THR A 35 7.28 -10.81 -8.44
CA THR A 35 6.70 -11.96 -9.14
C THR A 35 7.63 -13.16 -9.11
N ASP A 36 8.92 -12.96 -9.32
CA ASP A 36 9.92 -14.04 -9.35
C ASP A 36 10.13 -14.66 -7.96
N LEU A 37 10.08 -13.85 -6.90
CA LEU A 37 10.34 -14.31 -5.54
C LEU A 37 9.09 -14.88 -4.84
N PHE A 38 7.91 -14.33 -5.11
CA PHE A 38 6.70 -14.60 -4.31
C PHE A 38 5.51 -15.06 -5.14
N GLY A 39 5.61 -15.08 -6.45
CA GLY A 39 4.53 -15.46 -7.35
C GLY A 39 3.80 -14.25 -7.97
N PHE A 40 2.71 -14.51 -8.70
CA PHE A 40 2.04 -13.48 -9.48
C PHE A 40 1.32 -12.44 -8.61
N ILE A 41 1.28 -11.21 -9.12
CA ILE A 41 0.58 -10.09 -8.50
C ILE A 41 -0.85 -10.03 -9.05
N THR A 42 -1.84 -10.09 -8.18
CA THR A 42 -3.26 -10.05 -8.56
C THR A 42 -3.69 -8.66 -9.02
N ALA A 43 -3.25 -7.62 -8.32
CA ALA A 43 -3.58 -6.23 -8.63
C ALA A 43 -2.60 -5.25 -7.98
N VAL A 44 -2.50 -4.08 -8.60
CA VAL A 44 -1.81 -2.90 -8.07
C VAL A 44 -2.85 -1.81 -7.85
N TYR A 45 -2.87 -1.21 -6.67
CA TYR A 45 -3.75 -0.11 -6.33
C TYR A 45 -2.95 1.17 -6.14
N CYS A 46 -3.28 2.19 -6.93
CA CYS A 46 -2.56 3.46 -6.95
C CYS A 46 -3.44 4.59 -6.42
N ASP A 47 -2.83 5.66 -5.91
CA ASP A 47 -3.58 6.85 -5.54
C ASP A 47 -4.40 7.37 -6.74
N SER A 48 -5.68 7.58 -6.52
CA SER A 48 -6.61 8.04 -7.57
C SER A 48 -6.36 9.47 -8.05
N ALA A 49 -5.57 10.27 -7.31
CA ALA A 49 -5.17 11.60 -7.74
C ALA A 49 -4.19 11.56 -8.95
N GLU A 50 -3.39 10.48 -9.05
CA GLU A 50 -2.26 10.37 -10.00
C GLU A 50 -2.63 9.69 -11.31
N GLN A 51 -3.70 10.15 -11.99
CA GLN A 51 -4.22 9.51 -13.22
C GLN A 51 -3.22 9.45 -14.38
N VAL A 52 -2.31 10.43 -14.47
CA VAL A 52 -1.27 10.46 -15.52
C VAL A 52 -0.26 9.35 -15.27
N LEU A 53 0.21 9.22 -14.03
CA LEU A 53 1.15 8.16 -13.63
C LEU A 53 0.51 6.78 -13.78
N ILE A 54 -0.73 6.59 -13.37
CA ILE A 54 -1.45 5.31 -13.55
C ILE A 54 -1.52 4.88 -15.02
N ARG A 55 -1.74 5.82 -15.93
CA ARG A 55 -1.71 5.54 -17.39
C ARG A 55 -0.32 5.15 -17.85
N GLY A 56 0.72 5.84 -17.37
CA GLY A 56 2.12 5.50 -17.62
C GLY A 56 2.46 4.08 -17.21
N LEU A 57 2.10 3.70 -15.97
CA LEU A 57 2.33 2.36 -15.45
C LEU A 57 1.63 1.26 -16.26
N ARG A 58 0.38 1.52 -16.71
CA ARG A 58 -0.35 0.57 -17.59
C ARG A 58 0.34 0.40 -18.93
N THR A 59 0.83 1.49 -19.50
CA THR A 59 1.58 1.44 -20.76
C THR A 59 2.89 0.66 -20.59
N ALA A 60 3.64 0.94 -19.54
CA ALA A 60 4.87 0.23 -19.23
C ALA A 60 4.64 -1.28 -19.00
N ALA A 61 3.57 -1.64 -18.31
CA ALA A 61 3.19 -3.05 -18.11
C ALA A 61 2.86 -3.75 -19.44
N ALA A 62 2.11 -3.09 -20.32
CA ALA A 62 1.79 -3.64 -21.64
C ALA A 62 3.06 -3.85 -22.50
N GLN A 63 4.00 -2.89 -22.48
CA GLN A 63 5.28 -2.99 -23.19
C GLN A 63 6.16 -4.14 -22.73
N ARG A 64 6.04 -4.56 -21.47
CA ARG A 64 6.79 -5.68 -20.88
C ARG A 64 5.99 -7.01 -20.86
N ASN A 65 4.96 -7.13 -21.69
CA ASN A 65 4.09 -8.30 -21.75
C ASN A 65 3.40 -8.64 -20.40
N LYS A 66 3.15 -7.64 -19.58
CA LYS A 66 2.40 -7.71 -18.32
C LYS A 66 1.06 -6.95 -18.44
N GLY A 67 0.49 -6.89 -19.63
CA GLY A 67 -0.75 -6.16 -19.89
C GLY A 67 -1.99 -6.72 -19.17
N ASP A 68 -1.92 -7.91 -18.66
CA ASP A 68 -2.91 -8.57 -17.81
C ASP A 68 -2.81 -8.12 -16.34
N LEU A 69 -1.71 -7.45 -15.93
CA LEU A 69 -1.57 -6.88 -14.60
C LEU A 69 -2.64 -5.82 -14.34
N LYS A 70 -3.51 -6.08 -13.40
CA LYS A 70 -4.57 -5.13 -13.03
C LYS A 70 -3.98 -3.95 -12.26
N ILE A 71 -3.92 -2.79 -12.90
CA ILE A 71 -3.53 -1.52 -12.27
C ILE A 71 -4.79 -0.65 -12.16
N ALA A 72 -5.20 -0.32 -10.94
CA ALA A 72 -6.46 0.33 -10.66
C ALA A 72 -6.31 1.41 -9.58
N ASN A 73 -7.30 2.31 -9.52
CA ASN A 73 -7.39 3.27 -8.43
C ASN A 73 -7.58 2.56 -7.10
N ALA A 74 -6.86 3.01 -6.09
CA ALA A 74 -7.09 2.61 -4.72
C ALA A 74 -8.51 3.00 -4.27
N LYS A 75 -9.05 2.22 -3.36
CA LYS A 75 -10.27 2.59 -2.64
C LYS A 75 -9.83 3.38 -1.41
N LYS A 76 -10.36 4.59 -1.25
CA LYS A 76 -10.11 5.43 -0.07
C LYS A 76 -11.29 5.34 0.89
N ASN A 77 -11.13 4.60 1.98
CA ASN A 77 -12.08 4.59 3.09
C ASN A 77 -11.75 5.75 4.06
N ARG A 78 -12.59 5.97 5.06
CA ARG A 78 -12.30 6.95 6.11
C ARG A 78 -11.03 6.54 6.86
N ILE A 79 -10.19 7.52 7.19
CA ILE A 79 -8.91 7.26 7.86
C ILE A 79 -9.06 6.46 9.15
N ASN A 80 -10.11 6.73 9.93
CA ASN A 80 -10.39 5.98 11.16
C ASN A 80 -10.69 4.50 10.89
N ASP A 81 -11.42 4.19 9.81
CA ASP A 81 -11.74 2.82 9.45
C ASP A 81 -10.48 2.06 9.04
N ARG A 82 -9.57 2.73 8.32
CA ARG A 82 -8.26 2.17 7.92
C ARG A 82 -7.41 1.83 9.13
N ILE A 83 -7.24 2.81 10.02
CA ILE A 83 -6.46 2.67 11.26
C ILE A 83 -7.08 1.61 12.17
N PHE A 84 -8.41 1.60 12.33
CA PHE A 84 -9.10 0.59 13.13
C PHE A 84 -8.89 -0.83 12.57
N CYS A 85 -8.98 -0.99 11.25
CA CYS A 85 -8.68 -2.27 10.62
C CYS A 85 -7.26 -2.73 10.91
N PHE A 86 -6.28 -1.86 10.67
CA PHE A 86 -4.87 -2.18 10.90
C PHE A 86 -4.57 -2.51 12.37
N THR A 87 -4.99 -1.67 13.30
CA THR A 87 -4.77 -1.89 14.74
C THR A 87 -5.46 -3.17 15.24
N SER A 88 -6.62 -3.51 14.68
CA SER A 88 -7.31 -4.77 14.98
C SER A 88 -6.52 -5.99 14.47
N LEU A 89 -5.94 -5.91 13.27
CA LEU A 89 -5.08 -6.97 12.73
C LEU A 89 -3.83 -7.17 13.60
N VAL A 90 -3.20 -6.09 14.03
CA VAL A 90 -2.02 -6.14 14.92
C VAL A 90 -2.39 -6.74 16.27
N ALA A 91 -3.46 -6.25 16.91
CA ALA A 91 -3.91 -6.73 18.22
C ALA A 91 -4.27 -8.23 18.22
N GLN A 92 -4.69 -8.76 17.08
CA GLN A 92 -5.05 -10.16 16.89
C GLN A 92 -3.90 -11.04 16.36
N ASN A 93 -2.68 -10.50 16.25
CA ASN A 93 -1.53 -11.17 15.63
C ASN A 93 -1.82 -11.66 14.19
N ARG A 94 -2.56 -10.88 13.43
CA ARG A 94 -2.97 -11.17 12.05
C ARG A 94 -2.26 -10.28 11.01
N PHE A 95 -1.34 -9.45 11.44
CA PHE A 95 -0.46 -8.66 10.59
C PHE A 95 0.98 -9.15 10.73
N LEU A 96 1.62 -9.37 9.60
CA LEU A 96 3.01 -9.81 9.50
C LEU A 96 3.74 -8.93 8.49
N TYR A 97 5.03 -8.72 8.70
CA TYR A 97 5.90 -8.08 7.71
C TYR A 97 7.28 -8.72 7.73
N THR A 98 8.02 -8.55 6.63
CA THR A 98 9.38 -9.06 6.49
C THR A 98 10.39 -7.96 6.81
N GLU A 99 11.63 -8.36 7.03
CA GLU A 99 12.77 -7.43 7.21
C GLU A 99 13.02 -6.49 6.02
N LEU A 100 12.35 -6.74 4.88
CA LEU A 100 12.46 -5.91 3.68
C LEU A 100 11.54 -4.67 3.71
N CYS A 101 10.83 -4.44 4.82
CA CYS A 101 9.80 -3.40 4.95
C CYS A 101 10.18 -2.38 6.05
N GLU A 102 11.39 -1.89 6.02
CA GLU A 102 11.95 -0.95 7.03
C GLU A 102 11.24 0.42 6.99
N THR A 103 10.95 0.93 5.79
CA THR A 103 10.31 2.24 5.63
C THR A 103 8.91 2.26 6.25
N LEU A 104 8.13 1.18 6.12
CA LEU A 104 6.83 1.08 6.79
C LEU A 104 6.95 1.04 8.31
N GLU A 105 7.93 0.33 8.86
CA GLU A 105 8.14 0.26 10.31
C GLU A 105 8.42 1.65 10.87
N ASP A 106 9.29 2.41 10.22
CA ASP A 106 9.61 3.79 10.58
C ASP A 106 8.37 4.69 10.45
N ALA A 107 7.64 4.61 9.35
CA ALA A 107 6.43 5.40 9.13
C ALA A 107 5.35 5.13 10.20
N LEU A 108 5.13 3.88 10.57
CA LEU A 108 4.19 3.51 11.63
C LEU A 108 4.61 4.03 13.01
N SER A 109 5.93 4.03 13.30
CA SER A 109 6.46 4.51 14.58
C SER A 109 6.32 6.02 14.76
N MET A 110 6.32 6.78 13.65
CA MET A 110 6.27 8.25 13.64
C MET A 110 4.88 8.82 13.37
N ALA A 111 3.89 7.96 13.08
CA ALA A 111 2.53 8.40 12.75
C ALA A 111 1.83 9.06 13.96
N VAL A 112 1.42 10.31 13.80
CA VAL A 112 0.71 11.08 14.84
C VAL A 112 -0.51 11.78 14.25
N TRP A 113 -1.46 12.11 15.13
CA TRP A 113 -2.61 12.91 14.76
C TRP A 113 -2.26 14.39 14.70
N LYS A 114 -2.86 15.10 13.75
CA LYS A 114 -2.80 16.55 13.70
C LYS A 114 -3.53 17.14 14.91
N PRO A 115 -2.88 17.99 15.71
CA PRO A 115 -3.51 18.60 16.87
C PRO A 115 -4.63 19.57 16.43
N ASP A 116 -5.62 19.75 17.31
CA ASP A 116 -6.66 20.78 17.21
C ASP A 116 -7.54 20.75 15.94
N THR A 117 -7.72 19.59 15.31
CA THR A 117 -8.64 19.41 14.19
C THR A 117 -9.97 18.81 14.64
N VAL A 118 -11.07 19.29 14.03
CA VAL A 118 -12.43 18.75 14.27
C VAL A 118 -12.55 17.34 13.65
N GLU A 119 -11.93 17.14 12.51
CA GLU A 119 -11.81 15.83 11.86
C GLU A 119 -10.46 15.23 12.20
N LEU A 120 -10.44 13.89 12.40
CA LEU A 120 -9.20 13.19 12.66
C LEU A 120 -8.38 13.12 11.37
N GLU A 121 -7.27 13.83 11.35
CA GLU A 121 -6.30 13.85 10.26
C GLU A 121 -4.94 13.40 10.78
N ARG A 122 -4.15 12.75 9.96
CA ARG A 122 -2.74 12.53 10.25
C ARG A 122 -1.97 13.82 10.11
N LEU A 123 -0.95 13.99 10.95
CA LEU A 123 -0.04 15.12 10.82
C LEU A 123 0.83 14.93 9.57
N ASP A 124 0.70 15.85 8.63
CA ASP A 124 1.46 15.89 7.38
C ASP A 124 2.24 17.22 7.33
N ASP A 125 3.35 17.25 8.04
CA ASP A 125 4.24 18.42 8.16
C ASP A 125 5.70 18.07 7.83
N GLY A 126 5.92 16.91 7.23
CA GLY A 126 7.24 16.37 6.90
C GLY A 126 7.94 15.66 8.06
N THR A 127 7.32 15.57 9.25
CA THR A 127 7.84 14.77 10.37
C THR A 127 7.33 13.33 10.37
N SER A 128 6.30 13.03 9.58
CA SER A 128 5.69 11.71 9.41
C SER A 128 5.69 11.35 7.93
N ASP A 129 5.97 10.10 7.62
CA ASP A 129 5.90 9.57 6.24
C ASP A 129 4.49 9.08 5.94
N ILE A 130 3.62 10.02 5.59
CA ILE A 130 2.21 9.74 5.28
C ILE A 130 2.07 8.99 3.96
N ASP A 131 2.92 9.23 2.99
CA ASP A 131 2.86 8.58 1.67
C ASP A 131 3.11 7.08 1.77
N THR A 132 4.08 6.66 2.59
CA THR A 132 4.31 5.23 2.87
C THR A 132 3.12 4.60 3.57
N LEU A 133 2.50 5.27 4.56
CA LEU A 133 1.31 4.78 5.23
C LEU A 133 0.12 4.64 4.28
N ASP A 134 -0.14 5.64 3.45
CA ASP A 134 -1.20 5.61 2.46
C ASP A 134 -0.96 4.52 1.41
N GLY A 135 0.25 4.39 0.90
CA GLY A 135 0.63 3.32 -0.04
C GLY A 135 0.40 1.92 0.53
N PHE A 136 0.79 1.71 1.79
CA PHE A 136 0.51 0.47 2.51
C PHE A 136 -0.99 0.22 2.65
N GLU A 137 -1.76 1.20 3.11
CA GLU A 137 -3.20 1.07 3.33
C GLU A 137 -3.95 0.81 2.02
N TYR A 138 -3.57 1.43 0.89
CA TYR A 138 -4.17 1.17 -0.41
C TYR A 138 -4.07 -0.31 -0.83
N SER A 139 -3.06 -1.01 -0.36
CA SER A 139 -2.86 -2.42 -0.69
C SER A 139 -3.96 -3.32 -0.14
N TYR A 140 -4.56 -3.01 1.02
CA TYR A 140 -5.57 -3.84 1.67
C TYR A 140 -6.95 -3.21 1.83
N GLU A 141 -7.10 -1.89 1.63
CA GLU A 141 -8.36 -1.18 1.88
C GLU A 141 -9.58 -1.76 1.17
N ARG A 142 -9.38 -2.29 -0.03
CA ARG A 142 -10.45 -2.91 -0.81
C ARG A 142 -11.05 -4.13 -0.12
N ASP A 143 -10.25 -4.83 0.63
CA ASP A 143 -10.60 -6.10 1.28
C ASP A 143 -10.84 -5.97 2.80
N MET A 144 -10.79 -4.75 3.36
CA MET A 144 -10.97 -4.48 4.79
C MET A 144 -12.18 -5.21 5.38
N LYS A 145 -13.32 -5.21 4.67
CA LYS A 145 -14.52 -5.92 5.14
C LYS A 145 -14.30 -7.42 5.35
N LYS A 146 -13.47 -8.05 4.53
CA LYS A 146 -13.13 -9.47 4.66
C LYS A 146 -12.31 -9.72 5.93
N TYR A 147 -11.39 -8.81 6.24
CA TYR A 147 -10.54 -8.92 7.41
C TYR A 147 -11.30 -8.64 8.71
N MET A 148 -12.26 -7.72 8.68
CA MET A 148 -13.06 -7.32 9.85
C MET A 148 -14.19 -8.29 10.18
N ASN A 149 -14.77 -9.01 9.20
CA ASN A 149 -15.88 -9.93 9.40
C ASN A 149 -15.48 -11.25 10.13
N HIS A 150 -14.25 -11.40 10.54
CA HIS A 150 -13.74 -12.56 11.27
C HIS A 150 -13.49 -12.28 12.76
N VAL A 151 -14.07 -11.22 13.27
CA VAL A 151 -14.08 -10.91 14.72
C VAL A 151 -15.30 -11.62 15.32
N GLU A 152 -15.18 -12.92 15.57
CA GLU A 152 -15.97 -13.69 16.53
C GLU A 152 -15.09 -14.18 17.66
#